data_d88e8d35b52a0fa5e1c54e6ccd36151d
#
_entry.id   d88e8d35b52a0fa5e1c54e6ccd36151d
#
_cell.length_a   1.000
_cell.length_b   1.000
_cell.length_c   1.000
_cell.angle_alpha   90.00
_cell.angle_beta   90.00
_cell.angle_gamma   90.00
#
_symmetry.space_group_name_H-M   'P 1'
#
loop_
_entity.id
_entity.type
_entity.pdbx_description
1 polymer ?
#
loop_
_entity_poly.entity_id
_entity_poly.type
_entity_poly.pdbx_seq_one_letter_code
_entity_poly.pdbx_strand_id
1 'polypeptide(L)'
;MPKHLPFRLAVATAGAVLGLTAVSSTAEAAAPPLSHPRIVAHFDRPAGQVAESVVVRPNGSADVGLILSRQVAHVTLGGRVEVLATMPLPADGGVNTPGTGFAAVTGIERTGDGTLYFLYSAGDEHLTGLWKLRPGGKPERVAALPTASFLNGLARDDRTGDFYITDSTQGRVWQVGPHGGTAELWAAGEDLAPVHFFGANGVKVHNGAVWVSNIDRGTILRIPLTDKGTAGPHQVKASGLDSVDDFAFTGRGDQLLAALNIPNKVVLITPGKADRIVLDESDGLQNTTSVAVDGDTVYVASGALTTGGDANLLTAHLGHRG
;
A
#
# COMPACT_ATOMS: atom_id res chain seq x y z
N MET A 1 38.12 -83.47 60.46
CA MET A 1 37.42 -83.17 59.23
C MET A 1 36.34 -82.12 59.51
N PRO A 2 36.51 -80.87 59.25
CA PRO A 2 35.44 -79.85 59.42
C PRO A 2 34.84 -79.47 58.09
N LYS A 3 33.55 -79.32 58.06
CA LYS A 3 32.73 -78.89 56.95
C LYS A 3 32.68 -77.36 56.91
N HIS A 4 33.04 -76.78 55.79
CA HIS A 4 32.88 -75.37 55.54
C HIS A 4 31.49 -75.11 54.90
N LEU A 5 30.68 -74.20 55.51
CA LEU A 5 29.48 -73.55 54.93
C LEU A 5 29.94 -72.31 54.22
N PRO A 6 29.40 -71.97 53.04
CA PRO A 6 29.61 -70.67 52.43
C PRO A 6 28.54 -69.65 52.85
N PHE A 7 29.01 -68.48 53.23
CA PHE A 7 28.26 -67.31 53.51
C PHE A 7 27.71 -66.74 52.20
N ARG A 8 26.39 -66.50 52.08
CA ARG A 8 25.78 -65.77 50.96
C ARG A 8 25.62 -64.30 51.35
N LEU A 9 26.33 -63.44 50.61
CA LEU A 9 26.18 -62.00 50.70
C LEU A 9 25.02 -61.58 49.78
N ALA A 10 23.97 -60.94 50.32
CA ALA A 10 22.89 -60.37 49.56
C ALA A 10 23.24 -58.90 49.26
N VAL A 11 23.42 -58.57 47.99
CA VAL A 11 23.57 -57.17 47.53
C VAL A 11 22.20 -56.66 47.19
N ALA A 12 21.72 -55.65 47.93
CA ALA A 12 20.51 -54.92 47.63
C ALA A 12 20.87 -53.71 46.69
N THR A 13 20.49 -53.83 45.44
CA THR A 13 20.56 -52.69 44.48
C THR A 13 19.34 -51.83 44.63
N ALA A 14 19.50 -50.62 45.18
CA ALA A 14 18.49 -49.55 45.15
C ALA A 14 18.52 -48.86 43.79
N GLY A 15 17.51 -49.14 42.96
CA GLY A 15 17.32 -48.44 41.70
C GLY A 15 16.65 -47.10 41.93
N ALA A 16 17.39 -45.99 41.73
CA ALA A 16 16.82 -44.65 41.70
C ALA A 16 16.19 -44.41 40.28
N VAL A 17 14.87 -44.36 40.24
CA VAL A 17 14.13 -43.92 39.03
C VAL A 17 14.12 -42.41 39.01
N LEU A 18 14.99 -41.80 38.19
CA LEU A 18 14.89 -40.38 37.85
C LEU A 18 13.74 -40.21 36.84
N GLY A 19 12.62 -39.73 37.32
CA GLY A 19 11.51 -39.27 36.46
C GLY A 19 11.91 -37.97 35.75
N LEU A 20 12.25 -38.05 34.45
CA LEU A 20 12.31 -36.88 33.58
C LEU A 20 10.87 -36.37 33.34
N THR A 21 10.45 -35.34 34.04
CA THR A 21 9.27 -34.55 33.65
C THR A 21 9.65 -33.66 32.46
N ALA A 22 9.29 -34.09 31.25
CA ALA A 22 9.37 -33.26 30.06
C ALA A 22 8.35 -32.08 30.25
N VAL A 23 8.85 -30.92 30.59
CA VAL A 23 8.07 -29.68 30.52
C VAL A 23 7.91 -29.32 29.04
N SER A 24 6.80 -29.74 28.44
CA SER A 24 6.41 -29.26 27.11
C SER A 24 6.06 -27.77 27.24
N SER A 25 7.01 -26.88 26.96
CA SER A 25 6.71 -25.50 26.71
C SER A 25 5.93 -25.43 25.41
N THR A 26 4.62 -25.31 25.46
CA THR A 26 3.81 -24.86 24.32
C THR A 26 4.30 -23.46 23.99
N ALA A 27 5.10 -23.32 22.93
CA ALA A 27 5.38 -21.99 22.38
C ALA A 27 4.04 -21.39 21.98
N GLU A 28 3.58 -20.42 22.72
CA GLU A 28 2.40 -19.63 22.37
C GLU A 28 2.67 -19.03 20.98
N ALA A 29 1.88 -19.42 19.98
CA ALA A 29 2.03 -18.90 18.63
C ALA A 29 1.84 -17.38 18.71
N ALA A 30 2.88 -16.62 18.32
CA ALA A 30 2.79 -15.17 18.33
C ALA A 30 1.55 -14.74 17.53
N ALA A 31 0.74 -13.86 18.12
CA ALA A 31 -0.46 -13.34 17.46
C ALA A 31 -0.13 -12.82 16.04
N PRO A 32 -0.99 -13.05 15.04
CA PRO A 32 -0.75 -12.56 13.69
C PRO A 32 -0.63 -11.05 13.70
N PRO A 33 0.25 -10.46 12.85
CA PRO A 33 0.43 -9.01 12.79
C PRO A 33 -0.83 -8.25 12.41
N LEU A 34 -1.67 -8.86 11.54
CA LEU A 34 -3.02 -8.40 11.23
C LEU A 34 -4.03 -9.45 11.68
N SER A 35 -5.17 -8.98 12.15
CA SER A 35 -6.27 -9.82 12.63
C SER A 35 -7.63 -9.24 12.24
N HIS A 36 -8.68 -10.06 12.30
CA HIS A 36 -10.07 -9.66 12.04
C HIS A 36 -10.26 -9.00 10.66
N PRO A 37 -9.77 -9.58 9.55
CA PRO A 37 -10.04 -9.04 8.22
C PRO A 37 -11.54 -9.05 7.97
N ARG A 38 -12.04 -7.93 7.41
CA ARG A 38 -13.47 -7.77 7.09
C ARG A 38 -13.65 -6.84 5.90
N ILE A 39 -14.36 -7.28 4.88
CA ILE A 39 -14.81 -6.41 3.80
C ILE A 39 -15.85 -5.43 4.36
N VAL A 40 -15.62 -4.14 4.19
CA VAL A 40 -16.49 -3.07 4.69
C VAL A 40 -17.29 -2.40 3.60
N ALA A 41 -16.87 -2.50 2.33
CA ALA A 41 -17.61 -2.02 1.17
C ALA A 41 -17.33 -2.87 -0.05
N HIS A 42 -18.32 -2.99 -0.93
CA HIS A 42 -18.21 -3.56 -2.27
C HIS A 42 -18.40 -2.45 -3.30
N PHE A 43 -17.65 -2.50 -4.38
CA PHE A 43 -17.74 -1.53 -5.47
C PHE A 43 -18.46 -2.13 -6.68
N ASP A 44 -19.21 -1.29 -7.39
CA ASP A 44 -19.90 -1.69 -8.62
C ASP A 44 -18.90 -1.81 -9.78
N ARG A 45 -18.20 -2.95 -9.84
CA ARG A 45 -17.20 -3.22 -10.88
C ARG A 45 -17.78 -3.15 -12.31
N PRO A 46 -18.99 -3.66 -12.62
CA PRO A 46 -19.65 -3.45 -13.91
C PRO A 46 -19.80 -1.97 -14.30
N ALA A 47 -20.03 -1.07 -13.34
CA ALA A 47 -20.07 0.37 -13.57
C ALA A 47 -18.67 1.01 -13.60
N GLY A 48 -17.58 0.22 -13.59
CA GLY A 48 -16.20 0.70 -13.61
C GLY A 48 -15.68 1.17 -12.26
N GLN A 49 -16.37 0.90 -11.17
CA GLN A 49 -15.90 1.21 -9.82
C GLN A 49 -14.84 0.19 -9.40
N VAL A 50 -13.63 0.39 -9.88
CA VAL A 50 -12.44 -0.38 -9.56
C VAL A 50 -11.58 0.47 -8.63
N ALA A 51 -11.47 0.08 -7.36
CA ALA A 51 -10.70 0.82 -6.37
C ALA A 51 -9.22 0.75 -6.70
N GLU A 52 -8.55 1.92 -6.69
CA GLU A 52 -7.13 2.06 -6.98
C GLU A 52 -6.36 2.58 -5.79
N SER A 53 -6.91 3.54 -5.08
CA SER A 53 -6.24 4.19 -3.96
C SER A 53 -7.21 4.48 -2.84
N VAL A 54 -6.71 4.56 -1.60
CA VAL A 54 -7.50 4.82 -0.40
C VAL A 54 -6.79 5.80 0.53
N VAL A 55 -7.55 6.75 1.08
CA VAL A 55 -7.11 7.61 2.19
C VAL A 55 -8.17 7.63 3.29
N VAL A 56 -7.73 7.61 4.54
CA VAL A 56 -8.62 7.49 5.70
C VAL A 56 -8.97 8.87 6.25
N ARG A 57 -10.23 9.06 6.63
CA ARG A 57 -10.70 10.25 7.33
C ARG A 57 -10.52 10.12 8.84
N PRO A 58 -10.44 11.24 9.59
CA PRO A 58 -10.26 11.20 11.04
C PRO A 58 -11.34 10.43 11.82
N ASN A 59 -12.50 10.19 11.22
CA ASN A 59 -13.59 9.42 11.82
C ASN A 59 -13.57 7.92 11.46
N GLY A 60 -12.54 7.45 10.74
CA GLY A 60 -12.41 6.06 10.29
C GLY A 60 -13.18 5.70 9.02
N SER A 61 -13.93 6.63 8.41
CA SER A 61 -14.43 6.43 7.05
C SER A 61 -13.31 6.67 6.03
N ALA A 62 -13.49 6.27 4.77
CA ALA A 62 -12.44 6.37 3.77
C ALA A 62 -12.89 7.13 2.51
N ASP A 63 -11.93 7.75 1.82
CA ASP A 63 -12.13 8.22 0.46
C ASP A 63 -11.28 7.35 -0.49
N VAL A 64 -11.81 7.07 -1.67
CA VAL A 64 -11.19 6.17 -2.65
C VAL A 64 -11.16 6.80 -4.04
N GLY A 65 -10.08 6.52 -4.77
CA GLY A 65 -10.01 6.71 -6.20
C GLY A 65 -10.57 5.48 -6.93
N LEU A 66 -11.47 5.69 -7.89
CA LEU A 66 -12.08 4.62 -8.68
C LEU A 66 -11.64 4.78 -10.14
N ILE A 67 -10.71 3.91 -10.55
CA ILE A 67 -9.88 4.10 -11.75
C ILE A 67 -10.71 4.18 -13.03
N LEU A 68 -11.54 3.17 -13.35
CA LEU A 68 -12.24 3.09 -14.64
C LEU A 68 -13.47 3.99 -14.72
N SER A 69 -14.16 4.20 -13.61
CA SER A 69 -15.30 5.13 -13.55
C SER A 69 -14.87 6.61 -13.48
N ARG A 70 -13.57 6.87 -13.31
CA ARG A 70 -13.00 8.23 -13.17
C ARG A 70 -13.63 8.99 -12.01
N GLN A 71 -13.85 8.30 -10.89
CA GLN A 71 -14.56 8.85 -9.75
C GLN A 71 -13.65 9.00 -8.53
N VAL A 72 -13.95 9.99 -7.72
CA VAL A 72 -13.57 10.06 -6.32
C VAL A 72 -14.83 9.77 -5.51
N ALA A 73 -14.76 8.83 -4.57
CA ALA A 73 -15.91 8.42 -3.78
C ALA A 73 -15.56 8.36 -2.29
N HIS A 74 -16.60 8.55 -1.46
CA HIS A 74 -16.56 8.37 -0.01
C HIS A 74 -17.17 7.03 0.36
N VAL A 75 -16.47 6.25 1.17
CA VAL A 75 -16.96 5.03 1.79
C VAL A 75 -17.30 5.35 3.25
N THR A 76 -18.57 5.33 3.58
CA THR A 76 -19.07 5.62 4.94
C THR A 76 -18.68 4.51 5.91
N LEU A 77 -18.76 4.75 7.22
CA LEU A 77 -18.58 3.70 8.24
C LEU A 77 -19.52 2.50 8.09
N GLY A 78 -20.69 2.70 7.48
CA GLY A 78 -21.65 1.65 7.16
C GLY A 78 -21.40 0.95 5.82
N GLY A 79 -20.30 1.25 5.12
CA GLY A 79 -19.93 0.63 3.84
C GLY A 79 -20.67 1.17 2.62
N ARG A 80 -21.46 2.25 2.74
CA ARG A 80 -22.11 2.88 1.59
C ARG A 80 -21.08 3.68 0.79
N VAL A 81 -21.05 3.50 -0.53
CA VAL A 81 -20.23 4.23 -1.46
C VAL A 81 -20.98 5.46 -1.99
N GLU A 82 -20.44 6.64 -1.76
CA GLU A 82 -21.02 7.93 -2.17
C GLU A 82 -20.07 8.62 -3.16
N VAL A 83 -20.47 8.75 -4.42
CA VAL A 83 -19.65 9.43 -5.43
C VAL A 83 -19.58 10.93 -5.10
N LEU A 84 -18.36 11.44 -4.89
CA LEU A 84 -18.10 12.86 -4.61
C LEU A 84 -17.88 13.66 -5.89
N ALA A 85 -17.21 13.07 -6.87
CA ALA A 85 -16.97 13.66 -8.17
C ALA A 85 -16.75 12.59 -9.25
N THR A 86 -17.12 12.91 -10.48
CA THR A 86 -16.76 12.15 -11.69
C THR A 86 -16.03 13.08 -12.63
N MET A 87 -14.83 12.68 -13.05
CA MET A 87 -14.02 13.46 -13.99
C MET A 87 -14.55 13.30 -15.42
N PRO A 88 -14.49 14.39 -16.22
CA PRO A 88 -14.97 14.36 -17.59
C PRO A 88 -14.17 13.35 -18.42
N LEU A 89 -14.84 12.67 -19.34
CA LEU A 89 -14.17 11.83 -20.33
C LEU A 89 -13.51 12.74 -21.37
N PRO A 90 -12.23 12.54 -21.75
CA PRO A 90 -11.62 13.28 -22.84
C PRO A 90 -12.33 13.00 -24.19
N ALA A 91 -12.17 13.93 -25.14
CA ALA A 91 -12.88 13.87 -26.42
C ALA A 91 -12.61 12.59 -27.24
N ASP A 92 -11.42 12.00 -27.07
CA ASP A 92 -11.00 10.75 -27.70
C ASP A 92 -11.47 9.49 -26.95
N GLY A 93 -12.24 9.63 -25.87
CA GLY A 93 -12.64 8.53 -25.00
C GLY A 93 -11.54 8.03 -24.06
N GLY A 94 -10.38 8.71 -24.00
CA GLY A 94 -9.24 8.36 -23.16
C GLY A 94 -8.28 7.35 -23.80
N VAL A 95 -8.45 7.03 -25.09
CA VAL A 95 -7.61 6.03 -25.80
C VAL A 95 -6.14 6.46 -25.91
N ASN A 96 -5.86 7.76 -25.82
CA ASN A 96 -4.51 8.31 -25.81
C ASN A 96 -3.87 8.35 -24.40
N THR A 97 -4.55 7.84 -23.37
CA THR A 97 -3.95 7.73 -22.04
C THR A 97 -2.80 6.72 -22.05
N PRO A 98 -1.56 7.15 -21.73
CA PRO A 98 -0.40 6.28 -21.86
C PRO A 98 -0.49 5.01 -21.00
N GLY A 99 -0.01 3.91 -21.52
CA GLY A 99 0.05 2.62 -20.82
C GLY A 99 -1.28 1.89 -20.71
N THR A 100 -2.41 2.59 -20.60
CA THR A 100 -3.72 1.99 -20.33
C THR A 100 -4.71 2.06 -21.49
N GLY A 101 -4.70 3.16 -22.25
CA GLY A 101 -5.72 3.42 -23.28
C GLY A 101 -7.10 3.76 -22.71
N PHE A 102 -7.17 4.15 -21.43
CA PHE A 102 -8.38 4.67 -20.78
C PHE A 102 -8.03 5.75 -19.74
N ALA A 103 -8.90 6.73 -19.60
CA ALA A 103 -8.72 7.79 -18.62
C ALA A 103 -8.98 7.30 -17.18
N ALA A 104 -8.12 7.68 -16.24
CA ALA A 104 -8.04 7.08 -14.91
C ALA A 104 -7.91 8.11 -13.79
N VAL A 105 -8.74 7.97 -12.74
CA VAL A 105 -8.48 8.58 -11.42
C VAL A 105 -7.65 7.57 -10.60
N THR A 106 -6.51 8.03 -10.08
CA THR A 106 -5.54 7.16 -9.40
C THR A 106 -5.23 7.70 -7.99
N GLY A 107 -3.99 8.02 -7.67
CA GLY A 107 -3.54 8.44 -6.35
C GLY A 107 -4.42 9.50 -5.70
N ILE A 108 -4.71 9.34 -4.42
CA ILE A 108 -5.55 10.24 -3.62
C ILE A 108 -4.83 10.62 -2.33
N GLU A 109 -4.98 11.87 -1.92
CA GLU A 109 -4.43 12.43 -0.69
C GLU A 109 -5.45 13.36 -0.03
N ARG A 110 -5.41 13.50 1.31
CA ARG A 110 -6.37 14.32 2.03
C ARG A 110 -5.68 15.24 3.02
N THR A 111 -6.02 16.54 2.96
CA THR A 111 -5.52 17.52 3.92
C THR A 111 -6.44 17.67 5.12
N GLY A 112 -5.90 18.24 6.21
CA GLY A 112 -6.61 18.37 7.48
C GLY A 112 -7.89 19.23 7.42
N ASP A 113 -8.02 20.12 6.42
CA ASP A 113 -9.23 20.90 6.15
C ASP A 113 -10.32 20.12 5.38
N GLY A 114 -10.02 18.87 5.05
CA GLY A 114 -10.94 17.99 4.33
C GLY A 114 -10.87 18.06 2.81
N THR A 115 -9.98 18.89 2.25
CA THR A 115 -9.74 18.93 0.81
C THR A 115 -9.10 17.61 0.36
N LEU A 116 -9.67 16.99 -0.68
CA LEU A 116 -9.08 15.86 -1.37
C LEU A 116 -8.24 16.36 -2.54
N TYR A 117 -7.05 15.78 -2.68
CA TYR A 117 -6.21 15.91 -3.86
C TYR A 117 -6.19 14.57 -4.56
N PHE A 118 -6.22 14.55 -5.87
CA PHE A 118 -6.20 13.30 -6.63
C PHE A 118 -5.58 13.51 -8.01
N LEU A 119 -5.11 12.43 -8.59
CA LEU A 119 -4.51 12.41 -9.91
C LEU A 119 -5.55 12.01 -10.94
N TYR A 120 -5.47 12.65 -12.11
CA TYR A 120 -6.23 12.28 -13.28
C TYR A 120 -5.33 12.16 -14.50
N SER A 121 -5.22 10.95 -15.03
CA SER A 121 -4.49 10.61 -16.26
C SER A 121 -5.50 10.45 -17.38
N ALA A 122 -5.40 11.24 -18.44
CA ALA A 122 -6.40 11.28 -19.49
C ALA A 122 -5.82 11.39 -20.92
N GLY A 123 -4.47 11.47 -21.06
CA GLY A 123 -3.84 11.69 -22.36
C GLY A 123 -4.17 13.04 -22.99
N ASP A 124 -4.80 13.95 -22.25
CA ASP A 124 -5.33 15.23 -22.66
C ASP A 124 -4.66 16.37 -21.86
N GLU A 125 -4.25 17.44 -22.52
CA GLU A 125 -3.51 18.56 -21.92
C GLU A 125 -4.33 19.40 -20.94
N HIS A 126 -5.66 19.39 -21.07
CA HIS A 126 -6.57 20.12 -20.19
C HIS A 126 -7.01 19.30 -18.98
N LEU A 127 -6.86 17.96 -19.05
CA LEU A 127 -7.37 17.02 -18.06
C LEU A 127 -6.27 16.35 -17.24
N THR A 128 -5.14 15.98 -17.86
CA THR A 128 -4.05 15.29 -17.14
C THR A 128 -3.42 16.21 -16.10
N GLY A 129 -3.37 15.74 -14.84
CA GLY A 129 -2.75 16.54 -13.77
C GLY A 129 -3.17 16.19 -12.36
N LEU A 130 -2.74 17.06 -11.44
CA LEU A 130 -3.15 17.08 -10.04
C LEU A 130 -4.40 17.94 -9.89
N TRP A 131 -5.41 17.38 -9.27
CA TRP A 131 -6.71 18.00 -9.02
C TRP A 131 -7.00 18.07 -7.53
N LYS A 132 -7.85 19.00 -7.12
CA LYS A 132 -8.39 19.08 -5.75
C LYS A 132 -9.91 19.14 -5.77
N LEU A 133 -10.52 18.62 -4.70
CA LEU A 133 -11.95 18.67 -4.43
C LEU A 133 -12.16 19.13 -2.99
N ARG A 134 -12.64 20.36 -2.80
CA ARG A 134 -13.05 20.83 -1.48
C ARG A 134 -14.39 20.21 -1.06
N PRO A 135 -14.67 20.06 0.24
CA PRO A 135 -15.97 19.60 0.71
C PRO A 135 -17.12 20.40 0.07
N GLY A 136 -18.04 19.69 -0.62
CA GLY A 136 -19.18 20.30 -1.31
C GLY A 136 -18.84 21.11 -2.57
N GLY A 137 -17.57 21.14 -2.97
CA GLY A 137 -17.10 21.86 -4.15
C GLY A 137 -17.17 21.06 -5.44
N LYS A 138 -16.49 21.58 -6.47
CA LYS A 138 -16.24 20.90 -7.75
C LYS A 138 -14.73 20.65 -7.91
N PRO A 139 -14.32 19.65 -8.71
CA PRO A 139 -12.91 19.44 -9.04
C PRO A 139 -12.29 20.69 -9.69
N GLU A 140 -11.12 21.08 -9.19
CA GLU A 140 -10.29 22.16 -9.72
C GLU A 140 -8.89 21.63 -10.00
N ARG A 141 -8.31 21.88 -11.20
CA ARG A 141 -6.94 21.48 -11.49
C ARG A 141 -5.94 22.35 -10.74
N VAL A 142 -5.04 21.73 -10.02
CA VAL A 142 -4.00 22.38 -9.21
C VAL A 142 -2.71 22.55 -10.00
N ALA A 143 -2.36 21.52 -10.78
CA ALA A 143 -1.20 21.54 -11.67
C ALA A 143 -1.46 20.68 -12.90
N ALA A 144 -1.02 21.15 -14.06
CA ALA A 144 -0.93 20.36 -15.27
C ALA A 144 0.29 19.44 -15.18
N LEU A 145 0.16 18.21 -15.67
CA LEU A 145 1.26 17.26 -15.85
C LEU A 145 1.33 16.82 -17.32
N PRO A 146 2.46 16.26 -17.78
CA PRO A 146 2.61 15.87 -19.18
C PRO A 146 1.56 14.83 -19.61
N THR A 147 1.00 15.00 -20.80
CA THR A 147 0.01 14.07 -21.37
C THR A 147 0.58 12.68 -21.65
N ALA A 148 1.91 12.57 -21.80
CA ALA A 148 2.63 11.30 -21.95
C ALA A 148 2.82 10.53 -20.61
N SER A 149 2.29 11.05 -19.49
CA SER A 149 2.40 10.45 -18.17
C SER A 149 1.17 9.59 -17.85
N PHE A 150 1.41 8.44 -17.22
CA PHE A 150 0.40 7.77 -16.41
C PHE A 150 0.72 8.04 -14.93
N LEU A 151 0.03 9.03 -14.38
CA LEU A 151 0.17 9.44 -12.99
C LEU A 151 -0.46 8.37 -12.12
N ASN A 152 0.24 7.92 -11.06
CA ASN A 152 -0.24 6.81 -10.26
C ASN A 152 -0.30 7.14 -8.76
N GLY A 153 0.79 7.14 -8.05
CA GLY A 153 0.84 7.44 -6.63
C GLY A 153 0.90 8.94 -6.35
N LEU A 154 0.29 9.35 -5.25
CA LEU A 154 0.28 10.72 -4.76
C LEU A 154 0.65 10.72 -3.27
N ALA A 155 1.61 11.54 -2.87
CA ALA A 155 1.94 11.79 -1.47
C ALA A 155 2.19 13.27 -1.23
N ARG A 156 1.92 13.73 -0.02
CA ARG A 156 2.18 15.11 0.42
C ARG A 156 3.19 15.12 1.57
N ASP A 157 4.19 16.00 1.50
CA ASP A 157 5.04 16.31 2.65
C ASP A 157 4.28 17.28 3.59
N ASP A 158 3.85 16.79 4.74
CA ASP A 158 3.13 17.61 5.72
C ASP A 158 3.94 18.78 6.27
N ARG A 159 5.26 18.72 6.18
CA ARG A 159 6.16 19.76 6.64
C ARG A 159 6.24 20.96 5.68
N THR A 160 6.26 20.70 4.36
CA THR A 160 6.39 21.74 3.32
C THR A 160 5.08 21.98 2.57
N GLY A 161 4.22 20.98 2.52
CA GLY A 161 3.00 20.96 1.74
C GLY A 161 3.21 20.53 0.28
N ASP A 162 4.44 20.22 -0.11
CA ASP A 162 4.76 19.78 -1.47
C ASP A 162 4.14 18.40 -1.76
N PHE A 163 3.71 18.23 -2.99
CA PHE A 163 3.21 16.96 -3.50
C PHE A 163 4.27 16.24 -4.31
N TYR A 164 4.37 14.93 -4.11
CA TYR A 164 5.20 14.01 -4.90
C TYR A 164 4.29 13.05 -5.66
N ILE A 165 4.51 12.94 -6.97
CA ILE A 165 3.62 12.25 -7.90
C ILE A 165 4.46 11.27 -8.72
N THR A 166 4.14 10.00 -8.68
CA THR A 166 4.79 9.00 -9.54
C THR A 166 4.16 8.97 -10.93
N ASP A 167 5.02 8.76 -11.90
CA ASP A 167 4.68 8.57 -13.31
C ASP A 167 5.12 7.17 -13.72
N SER A 168 4.17 6.27 -13.83
CA SER A 168 4.45 4.85 -14.05
C SER A 168 4.98 4.54 -15.45
N THR A 169 4.58 5.31 -16.45
CA THR A 169 5.03 5.11 -17.84
C THR A 169 6.41 5.71 -18.11
N GLN A 170 6.75 6.82 -17.45
CA GLN A 170 8.03 7.49 -17.67
C GLN A 170 9.09 7.16 -16.62
N GLY A 171 8.72 6.43 -15.54
CA GLY A 171 9.63 6.09 -14.44
C GLY A 171 10.18 7.32 -13.75
N ARG A 172 9.30 8.22 -13.30
CA ARG A 172 9.66 9.51 -12.73
C ARG A 172 8.88 9.82 -11.47
N VAL A 173 9.40 10.76 -10.70
CA VAL A 173 8.67 11.43 -9.62
C VAL A 173 8.63 12.92 -9.94
N TRP A 174 7.42 13.47 -10.03
CA TRP A 174 7.17 14.89 -10.18
C TRP A 174 6.96 15.54 -8.82
N GLN A 175 7.39 16.78 -8.65
CA GLN A 175 7.09 17.62 -7.48
C GLN A 175 6.17 18.77 -7.89
N VAL A 176 5.15 19.03 -7.07
CA VAL A 176 4.26 20.20 -7.21
C VAL A 176 4.24 20.91 -5.87
N GLY A 177 4.46 22.23 -5.89
CA GLY A 177 4.46 23.03 -4.67
C GLY A 177 3.10 23.07 -3.95
N PRO A 178 3.06 23.54 -2.69
CA PRO A 178 1.87 23.48 -1.82
C PRO A 178 0.66 24.27 -2.34
N HIS A 179 0.89 25.23 -3.21
CA HIS A 179 -0.15 26.05 -3.82
C HIS A 179 -0.50 25.65 -5.26
N GLY A 180 0.09 24.55 -5.75
CA GLY A 180 -0.04 24.13 -7.14
C GLY A 180 0.97 24.85 -8.05
N GLY A 181 0.62 24.94 -9.35
CA GLY A 181 1.46 25.59 -10.35
C GLY A 181 2.19 24.59 -11.26
N THR A 182 3.48 24.84 -11.55
CA THR A 182 4.26 24.01 -12.44
C THR A 182 4.70 22.72 -11.72
N ALA A 183 4.51 21.58 -12.38
CA ALA A 183 5.10 20.33 -11.93
C ALA A 183 6.57 20.27 -12.39
N GLU A 184 7.48 20.00 -11.48
CA GLU A 184 8.92 19.89 -11.74
C GLU A 184 9.39 18.45 -11.65
N LEU A 185 10.32 18.04 -12.51
CA LEU A 185 10.93 16.72 -12.40
C LEU A 185 11.80 16.68 -11.13
N TRP A 186 11.40 15.87 -10.14
CA TRP A 186 12.10 15.76 -8.87
C TRP A 186 13.09 14.60 -8.86
N ALA A 187 12.70 13.41 -9.36
CA ALA A 187 13.58 12.25 -9.46
C ALA A 187 13.29 11.45 -10.75
N ALA A 188 14.36 10.87 -11.29
CA ALA A 188 14.32 9.90 -12.38
C ALA A 188 15.53 8.96 -12.26
N GLY A 189 15.43 7.77 -12.79
CA GLY A 189 16.50 6.79 -12.78
C GLY A 189 16.04 5.46 -13.32
N GLU A 190 16.99 4.58 -13.63
CA GLU A 190 16.68 3.25 -14.15
C GLU A 190 15.85 2.43 -13.15
N ASP A 191 16.08 2.59 -11.86
CA ASP A 191 15.37 1.93 -10.76
C ASP A 191 13.91 2.40 -10.58
N LEU A 192 13.56 3.58 -11.13
CA LEU A 192 12.18 4.08 -11.22
C LEU A 192 11.52 3.71 -12.55
N ALA A 193 12.31 3.45 -13.60
CA ALA A 193 11.81 3.19 -14.94
C ALA A 193 11.07 1.85 -15.05
N PRO A 194 10.05 1.77 -15.93
CA PRO A 194 9.40 0.52 -16.27
C PRO A 194 10.38 -0.44 -16.97
N VAL A 195 10.11 -1.74 -16.83
CA VAL A 195 10.82 -2.81 -17.57
C VAL A 195 9.90 -3.40 -18.63
N HIS A 196 8.63 -3.54 -18.31
CA HIS A 196 7.63 -4.17 -19.18
C HIS A 196 6.40 -3.30 -19.37
N PHE A 197 5.79 -2.83 -18.26
CA PHE A 197 4.51 -2.17 -18.27
C PHE A 197 4.53 -0.85 -17.49
N PHE A 198 4.74 -0.90 -16.18
CA PHE A 198 4.78 0.25 -15.29
C PHE A 198 6.00 0.23 -14.36
N GLY A 199 6.62 1.38 -14.18
CA GLY A 199 7.73 1.59 -13.24
C GLY A 199 7.26 2.09 -11.88
N ALA A 200 7.67 3.35 -11.56
CA ALA A 200 7.30 4.02 -10.31
C ALA A 200 5.78 4.06 -10.13
N ASN A 201 5.29 3.55 -8.98
CA ASN A 201 3.87 3.34 -8.73
C ASN A 201 3.44 4.04 -7.43
N GLY A 202 3.27 3.34 -6.30
CA GLY A 202 2.95 3.94 -5.03
C GLY A 202 4.05 4.89 -4.52
N VAL A 203 3.67 5.93 -3.78
CA VAL A 203 4.61 6.90 -3.19
C VAL A 203 4.16 7.31 -1.80
N LYS A 204 5.11 7.46 -0.88
CA LYS A 204 4.88 8.00 0.48
C LYS A 204 6.02 8.92 0.88
N VAL A 205 5.73 9.92 1.72
CA VAL A 205 6.76 10.72 2.41
C VAL A 205 6.91 10.20 3.82
N HIS A 206 8.11 9.76 4.19
CA HIS A 206 8.38 9.19 5.50
C HIS A 206 9.83 9.38 5.92
N ASN A 207 10.06 9.78 7.18
CA ASN A 207 11.39 9.93 7.78
C ASN A 207 12.38 10.70 6.90
N GLY A 208 11.97 11.89 6.39
CA GLY A 208 12.82 12.78 5.60
C GLY A 208 13.20 12.20 4.22
N ALA A 209 12.35 11.36 3.66
CA ALA A 209 12.55 10.77 2.34
C ALA A 209 11.21 10.57 1.62
N VAL A 210 11.27 10.56 0.31
CA VAL A 210 10.20 10.04 -0.56
C VAL A 210 10.49 8.56 -0.81
N TRP A 211 9.49 7.73 -0.58
CA TRP A 211 9.57 6.30 -0.81
C TRP A 211 8.68 5.95 -1.99
N VAL A 212 9.16 5.09 -2.88
CA VAL A 212 8.50 4.76 -4.15
C VAL A 212 8.52 3.25 -4.37
N SER A 213 7.38 2.65 -4.69
CA SER A 213 7.34 1.29 -5.24
C SER A 213 7.63 1.33 -6.73
N ASN A 214 8.26 0.26 -7.25
CA ASN A 214 8.33 -0.01 -8.68
C ASN A 214 7.69 -1.37 -8.94
N ILE A 215 6.56 -1.36 -9.64
CA ILE A 215 5.71 -2.56 -9.81
C ILE A 215 6.39 -3.62 -10.68
N ASP A 216 7.05 -3.22 -11.78
CA ASP A 216 7.76 -4.13 -12.68
C ASP A 216 9.00 -4.75 -12.03
N ARG A 217 9.73 -3.95 -11.22
CA ARG A 217 10.97 -4.40 -10.58
C ARG A 217 10.72 -5.11 -9.24
N GLY A 218 9.51 -5.01 -8.72
CA GLY A 218 9.18 -5.59 -7.41
C GLY A 218 10.01 -4.99 -6.27
N THR A 219 10.22 -3.67 -6.29
CA THR A 219 11.09 -2.98 -5.32
C THR A 219 10.40 -1.83 -4.63
N ILE A 220 10.87 -1.50 -3.42
CA ILE A 220 10.56 -0.24 -2.73
C ILE A 220 11.87 0.52 -2.54
N LEU A 221 11.89 1.73 -3.05
CA LEU A 221 13.01 2.66 -3.01
C LEU A 221 12.80 3.70 -1.92
N ARG A 222 13.87 4.13 -1.27
CA ARG A 222 13.93 5.31 -0.42
C ARG A 222 14.82 6.34 -1.09
N ILE A 223 14.31 7.55 -1.34
CA ILE A 223 15.01 8.69 -1.94
C ILE A 223 15.06 9.80 -0.89
N PRO A 224 16.20 10.05 -0.23
CA PRO A 224 16.30 11.09 0.79
C PRO A 224 15.95 12.47 0.25
N LEU A 225 15.22 13.26 1.03
CA LEU A 225 15.07 14.69 0.83
C LEU A 225 16.33 15.39 1.34
N THR A 226 17.02 16.12 0.47
CA THR A 226 18.14 16.96 0.90
C THR A 226 17.63 18.21 1.62
N ASP A 227 18.52 18.95 2.29
CA ASP A 227 18.16 20.22 2.95
C ASP A 227 17.60 21.27 1.96
N LYS A 228 17.86 21.11 0.67
CA LYS A 228 17.34 21.95 -0.40
C LYS A 228 16.01 21.44 -0.99
N GLY A 229 15.47 20.33 -0.48
CA GLY A 229 14.26 19.68 -1.01
C GLY A 229 14.49 18.87 -2.29
N THR A 230 15.73 18.74 -2.77
CA THR A 230 16.06 17.94 -3.96
C THR A 230 16.21 16.46 -3.62
N ALA A 231 16.11 15.60 -4.63
CA ALA A 231 16.33 14.17 -4.47
C ALA A 231 17.78 13.82 -4.11
N GLY A 232 17.96 12.99 -3.10
CA GLY A 232 19.25 12.36 -2.77
C GLY A 232 19.45 11.04 -3.53
N PRO A 233 20.50 10.27 -3.20
CA PRO A 233 20.78 9.00 -3.86
C PRO A 233 19.66 7.97 -3.56
N HIS A 234 19.23 7.24 -4.59
CA HIS A 234 18.23 6.19 -4.48
C HIS A 234 18.79 4.99 -3.70
N GLN A 235 17.97 4.40 -2.85
CA GLN A 235 18.31 3.28 -1.99
C GLN A 235 17.23 2.22 -2.06
N VAL A 236 17.52 1.00 -2.52
CA VAL A 236 16.60 -0.12 -2.46
C VAL A 236 16.43 -0.55 -1.00
N LYS A 237 15.22 -0.57 -0.49
CA LYS A 237 14.87 -0.97 0.88
C LYS A 237 14.16 -2.31 0.96
N ALA A 238 13.43 -2.69 -0.09
CA ALA A 238 12.83 -4.01 -0.25
C ALA A 238 12.88 -4.42 -1.72
N SER A 239 12.90 -5.72 -1.97
CA SER A 239 12.93 -6.32 -3.31
C SER A 239 12.28 -7.70 -3.29
N GLY A 240 11.99 -8.26 -4.49
CA GLY A 240 11.29 -9.54 -4.59
C GLY A 240 9.79 -9.44 -4.30
N LEU A 241 9.24 -8.23 -4.40
CA LEU A 241 7.83 -7.92 -4.15
C LEU A 241 7.07 -7.95 -5.48
N ASP A 242 6.73 -9.13 -5.94
CA ASP A 242 6.03 -9.31 -7.23
C ASP A 242 4.80 -8.41 -7.32
N SER A 243 4.78 -7.57 -8.37
CA SER A 243 3.68 -6.63 -8.66
C SER A 243 3.31 -5.72 -7.47
N VAL A 244 4.31 -5.19 -6.75
CA VAL A 244 4.07 -4.24 -5.66
C VAL A 244 3.46 -2.96 -6.22
N ASP A 245 2.20 -2.70 -5.83
CA ASP A 245 1.42 -1.56 -6.28
C ASP A 245 1.65 -0.35 -5.37
N ASP A 246 1.10 -0.38 -4.17
CA ASP A 246 1.23 0.68 -3.17
C ASP A 246 1.67 0.08 -1.82
N PHE A 247 1.96 0.94 -0.84
CA PHE A 247 2.37 0.54 0.50
C PHE A 247 2.01 1.62 1.54
N ALA A 248 2.00 1.24 2.82
CA ALA A 248 1.81 2.17 3.92
C ALA A 248 2.71 1.82 5.10
N PHE A 249 3.22 2.85 5.79
CA PHE A 249 3.99 2.65 7.03
C PHE A 249 3.07 2.34 8.19
N THR A 250 3.51 1.42 9.05
CA THR A 250 2.74 0.98 10.24
C THR A 250 2.87 1.92 11.44
N GLY A 251 3.63 3.01 11.30
CA GLY A 251 4.00 3.89 12.42
C GLY A 251 5.15 3.35 13.30
N ARG A 252 5.77 2.22 12.93
CA ARG A 252 6.87 1.57 13.69
C ARG A 252 8.18 1.68 12.93
N GLY A 253 8.81 2.85 12.99
CA GLY A 253 10.01 3.15 12.21
C GLY A 253 9.74 2.98 10.72
N ASP A 254 10.61 2.23 10.02
CA ASP A 254 10.46 1.97 8.58
C ASP A 254 9.73 0.64 8.28
N GLN A 255 8.98 0.09 9.24
CA GLN A 255 8.11 -1.06 8.99
C GLN A 255 6.91 -0.63 8.14
N LEU A 256 6.60 -1.42 7.11
CA LEU A 256 5.51 -1.09 6.19
C LEU A 256 4.71 -2.34 5.77
N LEU A 257 3.50 -2.10 5.28
CA LEU A 257 2.64 -3.06 4.60
C LEU A 257 2.65 -2.75 3.12
N ALA A 258 2.92 -3.74 2.27
CA ALA A 258 2.96 -3.62 0.82
C ALA A 258 1.78 -4.37 0.19
N ALA A 259 1.05 -3.71 -0.71
CA ALA A 259 0.00 -4.29 -1.53
C ALA A 259 0.64 -4.94 -2.78
N LEU A 260 0.51 -6.26 -2.92
CA LEU A 260 0.96 -6.99 -4.09
C LEU A 260 -0.24 -7.32 -4.98
N ASN A 261 -0.34 -6.64 -6.12
CA ASN A 261 -1.53 -6.62 -6.97
C ASN A 261 -1.87 -8.00 -7.54
N ILE A 262 -0.99 -8.56 -8.37
CA ILE A 262 -1.24 -9.84 -9.04
C ILE A 262 -1.30 -11.03 -8.06
N PRO A 263 -0.42 -11.12 -7.04
CA PRO A 263 -0.49 -12.20 -6.07
C PRO A 263 -1.68 -12.13 -5.09
N ASN A 264 -2.48 -11.06 -5.09
CA ASN A 264 -3.60 -10.84 -4.14
C ASN A 264 -3.14 -10.91 -2.68
N LYS A 265 -2.09 -10.16 -2.30
CA LYS A 265 -1.48 -10.26 -0.97
C LYS A 265 -1.20 -8.89 -0.36
N VAL A 266 -1.21 -8.85 0.96
CA VAL A 266 -0.54 -7.81 1.74
C VAL A 266 0.64 -8.45 2.47
N VAL A 267 1.81 -7.84 2.33
CA VAL A 267 3.06 -8.31 2.93
C VAL A 267 3.56 -7.29 3.95
N LEU A 268 3.88 -7.76 5.15
CA LEU A 268 4.54 -6.97 6.18
C LEU A 268 6.06 -7.05 5.98
N ILE A 269 6.66 -5.90 5.74
CA ILE A 269 8.10 -5.72 5.58
C ILE A 269 8.65 -5.04 6.82
N THR A 270 9.59 -5.71 7.49
CA THR A 270 10.26 -5.18 8.68
C THR A 270 11.77 -5.16 8.42
N PRO A 271 12.45 -4.00 8.53
CA PRO A 271 13.89 -3.93 8.29
C PRO A 271 14.67 -5.01 9.04
N GLY A 272 15.52 -5.74 8.32
CA GLY A 272 16.35 -6.81 8.89
C GLY A 272 15.64 -8.10 9.26
N LYS A 273 14.37 -8.28 8.85
CA LYS A 273 13.61 -9.52 9.05
C LYS A 273 13.11 -10.06 7.71
N ALA A 274 12.75 -11.34 7.68
CA ALA A 274 12.06 -11.92 6.54
C ALA A 274 10.66 -11.31 6.37
N ASP A 275 10.26 -11.09 5.14
CA ASP A 275 8.94 -10.61 4.78
C ASP A 275 7.86 -11.62 5.16
N ARG A 276 6.68 -11.15 5.56
CA ARG A 276 5.57 -11.98 6.00
C ARG A 276 4.30 -11.64 5.27
N ILE A 277 3.68 -12.61 4.62
CA ILE A 277 2.30 -12.48 4.12
C ILE A 277 1.40 -12.34 5.35
N VAL A 278 0.56 -11.31 5.38
CA VAL A 278 -0.32 -11.00 6.51
C VAL A 278 -1.80 -10.98 6.15
N LEU A 279 -2.12 -10.81 4.87
CA LEU A 279 -3.44 -11.04 4.26
C LEU A 279 -3.24 -11.63 2.87
N ASP A 280 -4.21 -12.41 2.41
CA ASP A 280 -4.22 -12.99 1.07
C ASP A 280 -5.64 -13.11 0.50
N GLU A 281 -5.77 -13.83 -0.60
CA GLU A 281 -7.06 -14.00 -1.29
C GLU A 281 -8.12 -14.72 -0.41
N SER A 282 -7.73 -15.53 0.57
CA SER A 282 -8.67 -16.18 1.51
C SER A 282 -9.34 -15.17 2.46
N ASP A 283 -8.73 -14.00 2.65
CA ASP A 283 -9.29 -12.87 3.40
C ASP A 283 -10.21 -11.99 2.53
N GLY A 284 -10.27 -12.23 1.22
CA GLY A 284 -11.10 -11.49 0.26
C GLY A 284 -10.34 -10.50 -0.62
N LEU A 285 -9.00 -10.58 -0.68
CA LEU A 285 -8.20 -9.72 -1.56
C LEU A 285 -8.34 -10.14 -3.03
N GLN A 286 -8.49 -9.13 -3.93
CA GLN A 286 -8.71 -9.31 -5.37
C GLN A 286 -8.01 -8.20 -6.16
N ASN A 287 -6.82 -8.44 -6.71
CA ASN A 287 -5.91 -7.42 -7.24
C ASN A 287 -5.76 -6.25 -6.24
N THR A 288 -4.96 -6.48 -5.22
CA THR A 288 -4.72 -5.53 -4.14
C THR A 288 -3.98 -4.31 -4.68
N THR A 289 -4.62 -3.14 -4.68
CA THR A 289 -4.10 -1.92 -5.30
C THR A 289 -3.47 -0.97 -4.30
N SER A 290 -4.08 -0.80 -3.12
CA SER A 290 -3.57 0.17 -2.16
C SER A 290 -3.78 -0.30 -0.72
N VAL A 291 -2.94 0.18 0.17
CA VAL A 291 -3.06 -0.01 1.61
C VAL A 291 -2.89 1.32 2.33
N ALA A 292 -3.71 1.56 3.36
CA ALA A 292 -3.59 2.70 4.26
C ALA A 292 -3.65 2.24 5.73
N VAL A 293 -3.00 2.98 6.62
CA VAL A 293 -2.98 2.69 8.06
C VAL A 293 -3.43 3.95 8.82
N ASP A 294 -4.41 3.78 9.69
CA ASP A 294 -4.85 4.81 10.62
C ASP A 294 -4.94 4.22 12.03
N GLY A 295 -4.02 4.63 12.91
CA GLY A 295 -3.86 4.01 14.22
C GLY A 295 -3.61 2.50 14.09
N ASP A 296 -4.53 1.71 14.65
CA ASP A 296 -4.47 0.24 14.61
C ASP A 296 -5.34 -0.37 13.49
N THR A 297 -5.93 0.44 12.64
CA THR A 297 -6.76 -0.04 11.53
C THR A 297 -6.00 0.04 10.22
N VAL A 298 -5.97 -1.08 9.51
CA VAL A 298 -5.44 -1.19 8.15
C VAL A 298 -6.61 -1.26 7.18
N TYR A 299 -6.55 -0.47 6.13
CA TYR A 299 -7.51 -0.44 5.02
C TYR A 299 -6.81 -0.97 3.78
N VAL A 300 -7.46 -1.88 3.07
CA VAL A 300 -6.91 -2.49 1.86
C VAL A 300 -7.92 -2.35 0.73
N ALA A 301 -7.54 -1.66 -0.34
CA ALA A 301 -8.33 -1.57 -1.55
C ALA A 301 -8.01 -2.73 -2.48
N SER A 302 -9.04 -3.34 -3.06
CA SER A 302 -8.97 -4.40 -4.05
C SER A 302 -9.73 -3.99 -5.29
N GLY A 303 -9.03 -3.91 -6.44
CA GLY A 303 -9.61 -3.45 -7.70
C GLY A 303 -10.34 -4.54 -8.48
N ALA A 304 -9.98 -5.81 -8.29
CA ALA A 304 -10.49 -6.96 -9.05
C ALA A 304 -10.40 -6.79 -10.59
N LEU A 305 -9.43 -6.01 -11.07
CA LEU A 305 -9.35 -5.61 -12.47
C LEU A 305 -9.13 -6.81 -13.40
N THR A 306 -8.20 -7.70 -13.05
CA THR A 306 -7.83 -8.88 -13.82
C THR A 306 -8.51 -10.15 -13.34
N THR A 307 -8.86 -10.25 -12.05
CA THR A 307 -9.54 -11.42 -11.48
C THR A 307 -11.01 -11.51 -11.88
N GLY A 308 -11.64 -10.38 -12.18
CA GLY A 308 -13.07 -10.33 -12.47
C GLY A 308 -13.95 -10.58 -11.25
N GLY A 309 -13.36 -10.63 -10.06
CA GLY A 309 -14.03 -10.91 -8.79
C GLY A 309 -14.64 -9.67 -8.14
N ASP A 310 -14.59 -9.63 -6.81
CA ASP A 310 -15.19 -8.58 -5.97
C ASP A 310 -14.22 -7.41 -5.77
N ALA A 311 -14.51 -6.27 -6.38
CA ALA A 311 -13.83 -5.02 -6.07
C ALA A 311 -14.33 -4.53 -4.70
N ASN A 312 -13.43 -4.36 -3.74
CA ASN A 312 -13.84 -4.13 -2.35
C ASN A 312 -12.85 -3.23 -1.57
N LEU A 313 -13.33 -2.75 -0.43
CA LEU A 313 -12.51 -2.18 0.63
C LEU A 313 -12.57 -3.12 1.84
N LEU A 314 -11.42 -3.63 2.25
CA LEU A 314 -11.25 -4.47 3.41
C LEU A 314 -10.60 -3.68 4.54
N THR A 315 -10.98 -3.98 5.80
CA THR A 315 -10.27 -3.50 6.99
C THR A 315 -9.75 -4.68 7.80
N ALA A 316 -8.60 -4.48 8.46
CA ALA A 316 -8.03 -5.41 9.43
C ALA A 316 -7.43 -4.65 10.61
N HIS A 317 -7.22 -5.32 11.73
CA HIS A 317 -6.61 -4.74 12.92
C HIS A 317 -5.11 -5.05 12.98
N LEU A 318 -4.29 -4.01 13.13
CA LEU A 318 -2.84 -4.11 13.30
C LEU A 318 -2.52 -4.38 14.77
N GLY A 319 -2.15 -5.62 15.09
CA GLY A 319 -1.86 -6.05 16.44
C GLY A 319 -0.71 -5.27 17.09
N HIS A 320 -0.90 -4.81 18.31
CA HIS A 320 0.20 -4.31 19.14
C HIS A 320 1.07 -5.51 19.54
N ARG A 321 2.39 -5.40 19.34
CA ARG A 321 3.29 -6.23 20.12
C ARG A 321 3.53 -5.51 21.44
N GLY A 322 3.11 -6.13 22.52
CA GLY A 322 3.59 -5.78 23.84
C GLY A 322 5.12 -5.94 23.95
#